data_8dddc1b766842c45e8fb5aad4641b85a
#
_entry.id   8dddc1b766842c45e8fb5aad4641b85a
#
_cell.length_a   1.000
_cell.length_b   1.000
_cell.length_c   1.000
_cell.angle_alpha   90.00
_cell.angle_beta   90.00
_cell.angle_gamma   90.00
#
_symmetry.space_group_name_H-M   'P 1'
#
loop_
_entity.id
_entity.type
_entity.pdbx_description
1 polymer ?
#
loop_
_entity_poly.entity_id
_entity_poly.type
_entity_poly.pdbx_seq_one_letter_code
_entity_poly.pdbx_strand_id
1 'polypeptide(L)'
;MSKVQNMHAMFYLATSFDRDLAKWDVSKVATMVGMFREAETFNGDVSKWNVSEVEDMGGMFRKALSFNRDISKWKVWGVKNMDKMLNGAESFTQTLCGAAWVHSTAPKNLMLEGSSGSISSDVCTITGTSAPEELDPNEATSVFAPQSREELISAVDLYQEVSSKGDHGPRGPIGKWDFSRTTDMSMFHITDMGANYFNGDISEWDVQRTGFARG
;
A
#
# COMPACT_ATOMS: atom_id res chain seq x y z
N MET A 1 10.68 0.58 -13.89
CA MET A 1 10.18 -0.74 -13.43
C MET A 1 10.23 -0.74 -11.91
N SER A 2 9.12 -1.06 -11.24
CA SER A 2 9.11 -1.22 -9.78
C SER A 2 10.08 -2.33 -9.37
N LYS A 3 10.76 -2.14 -8.24
CA LYS A 3 11.73 -3.11 -7.72
C LYS A 3 11.38 -3.56 -6.30
N VAL A 4 10.43 -2.89 -5.63
CA VAL A 4 9.94 -3.31 -4.32
C VAL A 4 9.21 -4.62 -4.46
N GLN A 5 9.66 -5.64 -3.76
CA GLN A 5 9.06 -6.97 -3.73
C GLN A 5 8.39 -7.29 -2.40
N ASN A 6 8.74 -6.59 -1.34
CA ASN A 6 8.27 -6.87 0.00
C ASN A 6 7.69 -5.58 0.65
N MET A 7 6.39 -5.59 0.92
CA MET A 7 5.68 -4.51 1.62
C MET A 7 4.98 -5.04 2.90
N HIS A 8 5.54 -6.13 3.49
CA HIS A 8 5.01 -6.70 4.73
C HIS A 8 4.96 -5.64 5.83
N ALA A 9 3.78 -5.47 6.42
CA ALA A 9 3.51 -4.62 7.58
C ALA A 9 3.99 -3.15 7.44
N MET A 10 4.12 -2.63 6.20
CA MET A 10 4.69 -1.29 5.95
C MET A 10 3.93 -0.16 6.68
N PHE A 11 2.61 -0.25 6.75
CA PHE A 11 1.75 0.70 7.47
C PHE A 11 1.01 0.03 8.65
N TYR A 12 1.61 -1.00 9.25
CA TYR A 12 1.02 -1.66 10.41
C TYR A 12 0.90 -0.68 11.58
N LEU A 13 -0.29 -0.61 12.21
CA LEU A 13 -0.62 0.32 13.29
C LEU A 13 -0.50 1.82 12.92
N ALA A 14 -0.41 2.17 11.66
CA ALA A 14 -0.43 3.57 11.22
C ALA A 14 -1.85 4.15 11.35
N THR A 15 -2.31 4.36 12.59
CA THR A 15 -3.73 4.64 12.93
C THR A 15 -4.26 5.94 12.33
N SER A 16 -3.39 6.91 12.02
CA SER A 16 -3.77 8.21 11.44
C SER A 16 -3.44 8.34 9.94
N PHE A 17 -2.87 7.28 9.34
CA PHE A 17 -2.46 7.32 7.93
C PHE A 17 -3.66 7.16 7.01
N ASP A 18 -3.94 8.17 6.17
CA ASP A 18 -4.99 8.16 5.14
C ASP A 18 -4.54 8.97 3.92
N ARG A 19 -3.53 8.49 3.20
CA ARG A 19 -3.05 9.14 1.98
C ARG A 19 -3.39 8.32 0.75
N ASP A 20 -3.61 9.03 -0.37
CA ASP A 20 -3.80 8.42 -1.67
C ASP A 20 -2.50 7.78 -2.16
N LEU A 21 -2.58 6.49 -2.49
CA LEU A 21 -1.48 5.69 -3.00
C LEU A 21 -1.72 5.21 -4.45
N ALA A 22 -2.68 5.82 -5.16
CA ALA A 22 -3.08 5.40 -6.50
C ALA A 22 -1.93 5.43 -7.53
N LYS A 23 -0.95 6.30 -7.32
CA LYS A 23 0.23 6.42 -8.21
C LYS A 23 1.33 5.38 -7.95
N TRP A 24 1.23 4.60 -6.89
CA TRP A 24 2.24 3.60 -6.58
C TRP A 24 2.22 2.45 -7.58
N ASP A 25 3.38 2.13 -8.15
CA ASP A 25 3.57 0.91 -8.93
C ASP A 25 3.99 -0.23 -8.02
N VAL A 26 3.03 -1.07 -7.69
CA VAL A 26 3.24 -2.28 -6.87
C VAL A 26 3.36 -3.55 -7.73
N SER A 27 3.55 -3.40 -9.05
CA SER A 27 3.49 -4.51 -10.03
C SER A 27 4.55 -5.60 -9.82
N LYS A 28 5.56 -5.38 -8.98
CA LYS A 28 6.60 -6.36 -8.63
C LYS A 28 6.56 -6.84 -7.19
N VAL A 29 5.55 -6.39 -6.43
CA VAL A 29 5.41 -6.79 -5.03
C VAL A 29 4.92 -8.24 -4.96
N ALA A 30 5.66 -9.06 -4.23
CA ALA A 30 5.32 -10.46 -3.99
C ALA A 30 4.54 -10.66 -2.68
N THR A 31 4.74 -9.80 -1.67
CA THR A 31 4.04 -9.93 -0.38
C THR A 31 3.57 -8.58 0.15
N MET A 32 2.30 -8.57 0.61
CA MET A 32 1.64 -7.43 1.26
C MET A 32 1.03 -7.83 2.60
N VAL A 33 1.56 -8.88 3.26
CA VAL A 33 1.04 -9.38 4.54
C VAL A 33 0.98 -8.24 5.56
N GLY A 34 -0.22 -8.00 6.11
CA GLY A 34 -0.45 -7.00 7.15
C GLY A 34 -0.10 -5.56 6.76
N MET A 35 0.03 -5.23 5.47
CA MET A 35 0.53 -3.92 5.01
C MET A 35 -0.21 -2.73 5.66
N PHE A 36 -1.53 -2.80 5.77
CA PHE A 36 -2.39 -1.79 6.41
C PHE A 36 -3.11 -2.36 7.64
N ARG A 37 -2.57 -3.40 8.27
CA ARG A 37 -3.19 -3.99 9.46
C ARG A 37 -3.24 -2.95 10.57
N GLU A 38 -4.44 -2.76 11.13
CA GLU A 38 -4.70 -1.79 12.20
C GLU A 38 -4.37 -0.32 11.81
N ALA A 39 -4.31 -0.01 10.51
CA ALA A 39 -4.30 1.36 10.00
C ALA A 39 -5.75 1.88 9.97
N GLU A 40 -6.24 2.31 11.13
CA GLU A 40 -7.67 2.50 11.40
C GLU A 40 -8.34 3.53 10.48
N THR A 41 -7.65 4.62 10.13
CA THR A 41 -8.20 5.68 9.27
C THR A 41 -7.97 5.46 7.79
N PHE A 42 -7.13 4.47 7.40
CA PHE A 42 -6.74 4.29 6.02
C PHE A 42 -7.93 3.98 5.10
N ASN A 43 -8.15 4.86 4.14
CA ASN A 43 -9.08 4.69 3.02
C ASN A 43 -8.52 5.29 1.72
N GLY A 44 -7.19 5.34 1.55
CA GLY A 44 -6.52 5.79 0.34
C GLY A 44 -6.87 4.93 -0.88
N ASP A 45 -6.84 5.50 -2.09
CA ASP A 45 -7.17 4.75 -3.31
C ASP A 45 -6.05 3.78 -3.67
N VAL A 46 -6.40 2.50 -3.69
CA VAL A 46 -5.57 1.37 -4.11
C VAL A 46 -6.23 0.56 -5.24
N SER A 47 -7.37 1.03 -5.74
CA SER A 47 -8.21 0.29 -6.70
C SER A 47 -7.50 -0.03 -8.02
N LYS A 48 -6.54 0.81 -8.41
CA LYS A 48 -5.77 0.69 -9.67
C LYS A 48 -4.48 -0.11 -9.53
N TRP A 49 -4.14 -0.60 -8.34
CA TRP A 49 -2.92 -1.35 -8.14
C TRP A 49 -2.87 -2.63 -8.98
N ASN A 50 -1.75 -2.87 -9.64
CA ASN A 50 -1.47 -4.13 -10.30
C ASN A 50 -0.87 -5.11 -9.28
N VAL A 51 -1.71 -5.98 -8.74
CA VAL A 51 -1.34 -6.99 -7.71
C VAL A 51 -1.09 -8.37 -8.30
N SER A 52 -0.90 -8.50 -9.62
CA SER A 52 -0.81 -9.80 -10.31
C SER A 52 0.38 -10.67 -9.88
N GLU A 53 1.44 -10.07 -9.34
CA GLU A 53 2.63 -10.77 -8.82
C GLU A 53 2.53 -11.06 -7.31
N VAL A 54 1.48 -10.57 -6.62
CA VAL A 54 1.35 -10.77 -5.18
C VAL A 54 0.92 -12.21 -4.87
N GLU A 55 1.71 -12.86 -4.01
CA GLU A 55 1.47 -14.23 -3.56
C GLU A 55 0.81 -14.32 -2.18
N ASP A 56 1.03 -13.32 -1.31
CA ASP A 56 0.49 -13.33 0.06
C ASP A 56 -0.09 -11.97 0.44
N MET A 57 -1.39 -11.98 0.80
CA MET A 57 -2.17 -10.83 1.26
C MET A 57 -2.75 -11.06 2.67
N GLY A 58 -2.21 -12.01 3.44
CA GLY A 58 -2.73 -12.35 4.78
C GLY A 58 -2.83 -11.13 5.68
N GLY A 59 -4.02 -10.84 6.20
CA GLY A 59 -4.29 -9.73 7.11
C GLY A 59 -4.00 -8.33 6.55
N MET A 60 -3.90 -8.13 5.23
CA MET A 60 -3.46 -6.86 4.61
C MET A 60 -4.23 -5.64 5.12
N PHE A 61 -5.55 -5.73 5.25
CA PHE A 61 -6.44 -4.68 5.79
C PHE A 61 -7.12 -5.09 7.09
N ARG A 62 -6.51 -6.03 7.84
CA ARG A 62 -7.11 -6.48 9.10
C ARG A 62 -7.24 -5.31 10.08
N LYS A 63 -8.49 -5.05 10.55
CA LYS A 63 -8.83 -3.91 11.41
C LYS A 63 -8.47 -2.52 10.83
N ALA A 64 -8.40 -2.39 9.51
CA ALA A 64 -8.41 -1.09 8.84
C ALA A 64 -9.87 -0.59 8.84
N LEU A 65 -10.28 0.04 9.93
CA LEU A 65 -11.69 0.31 10.25
C LEU A 65 -12.40 1.15 9.18
N SER A 66 -11.70 2.10 8.58
CA SER A 66 -12.24 3.04 7.57
C SER A 66 -12.13 2.53 6.13
N PHE A 67 -11.41 1.42 5.88
CA PHE A 67 -11.15 0.94 4.53
C PHE A 67 -12.43 0.48 3.82
N ASN A 68 -12.75 1.12 2.67
CA ASN A 68 -13.90 0.76 1.83
C ASN A 68 -13.67 1.01 0.33
N ARG A 69 -12.46 0.81 -0.17
CA ARG A 69 -12.19 0.96 -1.62
C ARG A 69 -12.61 -0.28 -2.39
N ASP A 70 -13.11 -0.05 -3.61
CA ASP A 70 -13.44 -1.14 -4.53
C ASP A 70 -12.15 -1.76 -5.07
N ILE A 71 -11.88 -2.99 -4.62
CA ILE A 71 -10.77 -3.82 -5.08
C ILE A 71 -11.25 -5.01 -5.92
N SER A 72 -12.48 -5.01 -6.39
CA SER A 72 -13.07 -6.09 -7.19
C SER A 72 -12.32 -6.35 -8.51
N LYS A 73 -11.62 -5.34 -9.03
CA LYS A 73 -10.82 -5.42 -10.26
C LYS A 73 -9.41 -5.99 -10.07
N TRP A 74 -8.98 -6.23 -8.84
CA TRP A 74 -7.66 -6.79 -8.59
C TRP A 74 -7.50 -8.18 -9.19
N LYS A 75 -6.36 -8.42 -9.84
CA LYS A 75 -6.02 -9.72 -10.46
C LYS A 75 -5.34 -10.61 -9.44
N VAL A 76 -6.11 -11.25 -8.58
CA VAL A 76 -5.63 -12.06 -7.45
C VAL A 76 -5.39 -13.54 -7.80
N TRP A 77 -5.19 -13.87 -9.08
CA TRP A 77 -4.98 -15.25 -9.53
C TRP A 77 -3.75 -15.94 -8.92
N GLY A 78 -2.68 -15.16 -8.67
CA GLY A 78 -1.41 -15.64 -8.11
C GLY A 78 -1.40 -15.73 -6.59
N VAL A 79 -2.41 -15.20 -5.91
CA VAL A 79 -2.42 -15.14 -4.46
C VAL A 79 -2.63 -16.53 -3.86
N LYS A 80 -1.76 -16.87 -2.90
CA LYS A 80 -1.71 -18.17 -2.21
C LYS A 80 -2.29 -18.09 -0.79
N ASN A 81 -2.49 -16.89 -0.25
CA ASN A 81 -3.03 -16.67 1.10
C ASN A 81 -3.79 -15.34 1.18
N MET A 82 -5.04 -15.39 1.64
CA MET A 82 -5.90 -14.23 1.91
C MET A 82 -6.52 -14.31 3.33
N ASP A 83 -5.98 -15.15 4.21
CA ASP A 83 -6.50 -15.33 5.56
C ASP A 83 -6.57 -14.00 6.30
N LYS A 84 -7.73 -13.69 6.87
CA LYS A 84 -7.98 -12.46 7.64
C LYS A 84 -7.72 -11.16 6.88
N MET A 85 -7.69 -11.17 5.54
CA MET A 85 -7.29 -9.99 4.74
C MET A 85 -8.11 -8.73 5.06
N LEU A 86 -9.42 -8.87 5.26
CA LEU A 86 -10.37 -7.80 5.58
C LEU A 86 -11.07 -8.02 6.95
N ASN A 87 -10.50 -8.90 7.79
CA ASN A 87 -11.05 -9.21 9.11
C ASN A 87 -11.11 -7.96 9.98
N GLY A 88 -12.30 -7.60 10.45
CA GLY A 88 -12.53 -6.40 11.26
C GLY A 88 -12.39 -5.08 10.49
N ALA A 89 -12.42 -5.07 9.16
CA ALA A 89 -12.54 -3.87 8.33
C ALA A 89 -14.01 -3.42 8.33
N GLU A 90 -14.44 -2.76 9.39
CA GLU A 90 -15.86 -2.52 9.71
C GLU A 90 -16.60 -1.71 8.62
N SER A 91 -15.92 -0.74 7.99
CA SER A 91 -16.50 0.07 6.91
C SER A 91 -16.55 -0.65 5.56
N PHE A 92 -15.89 -1.80 5.40
CA PHE A 92 -15.81 -2.49 4.11
C PHE A 92 -17.15 -3.14 3.75
N THR A 93 -17.80 -2.60 2.72
CA THR A 93 -19.12 -3.03 2.23
C THR A 93 -19.13 -3.48 0.77
N GLN A 94 -17.95 -3.52 0.13
CA GLN A 94 -17.84 -3.83 -1.29
C GLN A 94 -18.12 -5.30 -1.59
N THR A 95 -18.68 -5.56 -2.79
CA THR A 95 -18.85 -6.90 -3.33
C THR A 95 -17.70 -7.22 -4.28
N LEU A 96 -16.88 -8.20 -3.93
CA LEU A 96 -15.75 -8.65 -4.74
C LEU A 96 -16.25 -9.60 -5.83
N CYS A 97 -16.59 -9.07 -7.01
CA CYS A 97 -17.23 -9.80 -8.12
C CYS A 97 -16.33 -9.95 -9.36
N GLY A 98 -15.07 -9.51 -9.31
CA GLY A 98 -14.11 -9.77 -10.39
C GLY A 98 -13.83 -11.25 -10.55
N ALA A 99 -13.61 -11.73 -11.78
CA ALA A 99 -13.39 -13.16 -12.06
C ALA A 99 -12.26 -13.75 -11.20
N ALA A 100 -11.20 -12.98 -10.94
CA ALA A 100 -10.10 -13.43 -10.10
C ALA A 100 -10.50 -13.69 -8.64
N TRP A 101 -11.46 -12.94 -8.10
CA TRP A 101 -12.00 -13.14 -6.74
C TRP A 101 -12.94 -14.33 -6.68
N VAL A 102 -13.89 -14.38 -7.64
CA VAL A 102 -14.93 -15.43 -7.72
C VAL A 102 -14.31 -16.83 -7.85
N HIS A 103 -13.27 -16.96 -8.68
CA HIS A 103 -12.63 -18.24 -8.97
C HIS A 103 -11.33 -18.50 -8.19
N SER A 104 -10.93 -17.60 -7.28
CA SER A 104 -9.73 -17.82 -6.47
C SER A 104 -9.88 -19.01 -5.52
N THR A 105 -8.89 -19.89 -5.55
CA THR A 105 -8.76 -21.05 -4.66
C THR A 105 -7.91 -20.79 -3.42
N ALA A 106 -7.35 -19.58 -3.27
CA ALA A 106 -6.56 -19.21 -2.10
C ALA A 106 -7.35 -19.38 -0.80
N PRO A 107 -6.74 -19.83 0.30
CA PRO A 107 -7.34 -19.80 1.63
C PRO A 107 -7.85 -18.40 1.99
N LYS A 108 -9.06 -18.33 2.56
CA LYS A 108 -9.76 -17.10 2.94
C LYS A 108 -10.35 -17.23 4.36
N ASN A 109 -9.63 -17.91 5.27
CA ASN A 109 -10.10 -18.14 6.62
C ASN A 109 -10.34 -16.80 7.34
N LEU A 110 -11.56 -16.60 7.82
CA LEU A 110 -11.98 -15.38 8.53
C LEU A 110 -11.73 -14.08 7.73
N MET A 111 -11.64 -14.17 6.39
CA MET A 111 -11.23 -13.05 5.52
C MET A 111 -12.13 -11.83 5.69
N LEU A 112 -13.45 -12.03 5.76
CA LEU A 112 -14.47 -10.99 5.83
C LEU A 112 -15.16 -10.93 7.21
N GLU A 113 -14.69 -11.70 8.21
CA GLU A 113 -15.28 -11.66 9.55
C GLU A 113 -15.17 -10.26 10.16
N GLY A 114 -16.30 -9.72 10.63
CA GLY A 114 -16.37 -8.36 11.18
C GLY A 114 -16.36 -7.24 10.10
N SER A 115 -16.56 -7.59 8.83
CA SER A 115 -16.88 -6.64 7.74
C SER A 115 -18.23 -6.99 7.12
N SER A 116 -18.85 -6.03 6.42
CA SER A 116 -20.10 -6.24 5.68
C SER A 116 -19.89 -6.57 4.19
N GLY A 117 -18.64 -6.65 3.75
CA GLY A 117 -18.28 -7.02 2.37
C GLY A 117 -18.58 -8.48 2.05
N SER A 118 -18.57 -8.81 0.77
CA SER A 118 -18.83 -10.16 0.29
C SER A 118 -17.99 -10.53 -0.93
N ILE A 119 -17.85 -11.83 -1.21
CA ILE A 119 -17.40 -12.32 -2.53
C ILE A 119 -18.63 -12.79 -3.25
N SER A 120 -18.84 -12.30 -4.49
CA SER A 120 -19.97 -12.71 -5.32
C SER A 120 -19.84 -14.15 -5.79
N SER A 121 -20.98 -14.82 -5.99
CA SER A 121 -21.03 -16.09 -6.73
C SER A 121 -20.86 -15.90 -8.24
N ASP A 122 -21.16 -14.72 -8.76
CA ASP A 122 -21.15 -14.41 -10.19
C ASP A 122 -20.15 -13.30 -10.50
N VAL A 123 -19.50 -13.38 -11.66
CA VAL A 123 -18.59 -12.34 -12.14
C VAL A 123 -19.39 -11.10 -12.56
N CYS A 124 -19.00 -9.92 -12.06
CA CYS A 124 -19.66 -8.69 -12.46
C CYS A 124 -19.41 -8.36 -13.95
N THR A 125 -20.49 -8.05 -14.66
CA THR A 125 -20.42 -7.52 -16.02
C THR A 125 -19.98 -6.06 -15.98
N ILE A 126 -18.79 -5.77 -16.54
CA ILE A 126 -18.28 -4.41 -16.61
C ILE A 126 -19.02 -3.65 -17.72
N THR A 127 -19.98 -2.81 -17.36
CA THR A 127 -20.51 -1.81 -18.28
C THR A 127 -19.83 -0.47 -17.97
N GLY A 128 -18.87 -0.06 -18.79
CA GLY A 128 -18.31 1.28 -18.71
C GLY A 128 -16.80 1.39 -18.98
N THR A 129 -16.50 1.80 -20.18
CA THR A 129 -15.17 2.20 -20.68
C THR A 129 -14.81 3.61 -20.21
N SER A 130 -13.59 3.84 -19.73
CA SER A 130 -12.90 5.13 -19.90
C SER A 130 -11.39 4.93 -20.01
N ALA A 131 -10.81 5.69 -20.94
CA ALA A 131 -9.43 5.59 -21.44
C ALA A 131 -8.39 6.28 -20.52
N PRO A 132 -7.07 6.04 -20.72
CA PRO A 132 -6.02 6.54 -19.84
C PRO A 132 -5.59 7.98 -20.19
N GLU A 133 -5.26 8.78 -19.16
CA GLU A 133 -4.62 10.09 -19.30
C GLU A 133 -3.10 10.01 -19.12
N GLU A 134 -2.39 10.85 -19.90
CA GLU A 134 -0.94 10.92 -20.04
C GLU A 134 -0.26 11.77 -18.93
N LEU A 135 1.03 11.52 -18.71
CA LEU A 135 1.91 12.18 -17.75
C LEU A 135 2.86 13.17 -18.43
N ASP A 136 3.10 14.32 -17.81
CA ASP A 136 4.03 15.37 -18.25
C ASP A 136 5.37 15.29 -17.44
N PRO A 137 6.54 15.43 -18.09
CA PRO A 137 7.83 15.30 -17.42
C PRO A 137 8.52 16.66 -17.26
N ASN A 138 8.80 17.12 -16.07
CA ASN A 138 10.06 17.84 -15.74
C ASN A 138 10.05 18.51 -14.35
N GLU A 139 10.93 18.09 -13.45
CA GLU A 139 11.66 18.99 -12.56
C GLU A 139 12.70 18.23 -11.72
N ALA A 140 13.96 18.56 -11.91
CA ALA A 140 15.07 17.96 -11.18
C ALA A 140 15.56 18.91 -10.08
N THR A 141 15.27 18.56 -8.83
CA THR A 141 16.00 19.07 -7.66
C THR A 141 16.60 17.88 -6.91
N SER A 142 17.72 18.07 -6.25
CA SER A 142 18.42 17.03 -5.48
C SER A 142 17.47 16.36 -4.47
N VAL A 143 16.95 15.19 -4.84
CA VAL A 143 15.96 14.43 -4.08
C VAL A 143 16.69 13.56 -3.07
N PHE A 144 16.26 13.57 -1.79
CA PHE A 144 16.80 12.65 -0.80
C PHE A 144 16.46 11.21 -1.20
N ALA A 145 17.48 10.36 -1.29
CA ALA A 145 17.38 8.97 -1.71
C ALA A 145 18.04 8.05 -0.66
N PRO A 146 17.26 7.47 0.28
CA PRO A 146 17.80 6.56 1.29
C PRO A 146 18.43 5.33 0.63
N GLN A 147 19.62 4.98 1.11
CA GLN A 147 20.41 3.84 0.59
C GLN A 147 20.11 2.55 1.35
N SER A 148 19.56 2.66 2.55
CA SER A 148 19.23 1.52 3.42
C SER A 148 17.92 1.77 4.18
N ARG A 149 17.40 0.70 4.78
CA ARG A 149 16.23 0.74 5.66
C ARG A 149 16.50 1.61 6.90
N GLU A 150 17.67 1.49 7.49
CA GLU A 150 18.09 2.24 8.69
C GLU A 150 18.18 3.75 8.39
N GLU A 151 18.69 4.11 7.23
CA GLU A 151 18.74 5.50 6.79
C GLU A 151 17.34 6.07 6.55
N LEU A 152 16.44 5.26 5.98
CA LEU A 152 15.04 5.62 5.79
C LEU A 152 14.34 5.86 7.14
N ILE A 153 14.49 4.95 8.11
CA ILE A 153 13.91 5.10 9.45
C ILE A 153 14.41 6.40 10.09
N SER A 154 15.73 6.60 10.13
CA SER A 154 16.32 7.82 10.71
C SER A 154 15.85 9.10 10.03
N ALA A 155 15.59 9.04 8.72
CA ALA A 155 15.11 10.20 7.98
C ALA A 155 13.66 10.54 8.29
N VAL A 156 12.81 9.52 8.48
CA VAL A 156 11.40 9.73 8.86
C VAL A 156 11.27 10.21 10.30
N ASP A 157 12.08 9.69 11.23
CA ASP A 157 12.15 10.19 12.61
C ASP A 157 12.45 11.68 12.63
N LEU A 158 13.50 12.09 11.91
CA LEU A 158 13.89 13.49 11.80
C LEU A 158 12.79 14.35 11.15
N TYR A 159 12.12 13.82 10.09
CA TYR A 159 11.02 14.51 9.44
C TYR A 159 9.86 14.76 10.41
N GLN A 160 9.50 13.79 11.24
CA GLN A 160 8.43 13.93 12.21
C GLN A 160 8.74 14.94 13.29
N GLU A 161 9.98 14.92 13.80
CA GLU A 161 10.41 15.88 14.82
C GLU A 161 10.28 17.33 14.33
N VAL A 162 10.65 17.61 13.07
CA VAL A 162 10.61 18.97 12.51
C VAL A 162 9.26 19.33 11.91
N SER A 163 8.52 18.37 11.35
CA SER A 163 7.20 18.64 10.74
C SER A 163 6.16 19.05 11.79
N SER A 164 6.28 18.55 13.02
CA SER A 164 5.48 19.01 14.15
C SER A 164 5.65 20.52 14.43
N LYS A 165 6.73 21.13 13.95
CA LYS A 165 7.06 22.55 14.03
C LYS A 165 6.76 23.34 12.75
N GLY A 166 6.12 22.68 11.74
CA GLY A 166 5.76 23.31 10.46
C GLY A 166 6.90 23.41 9.45
N ASP A 167 8.01 22.71 9.65
CA ASP A 167 9.15 22.64 8.73
C ASP A 167 9.23 21.25 8.06
N HIS A 168 9.87 21.18 6.90
CA HIS A 168 10.09 19.91 6.16
C HIS A 168 11.45 19.28 6.46
N GLY A 169 12.26 19.93 7.31
CA GLY A 169 13.59 19.48 7.69
C GLY A 169 14.62 19.53 6.56
N PRO A 170 15.87 19.14 6.84
CA PRO A 170 17.00 19.29 5.92
C PRO A 170 16.93 18.37 4.68
N ARG A 171 16.03 17.39 4.67
CA ARG A 171 15.86 16.42 3.58
C ARG A 171 14.68 16.74 2.65
N GLY A 172 14.04 17.89 2.87
CA GLY A 172 12.90 18.36 2.08
C GLY A 172 11.61 17.57 2.31
N PRO A 173 10.53 17.89 1.55
CA PRO A 173 9.24 17.23 1.70
C PRO A 173 9.34 15.72 1.51
N ILE A 174 8.77 14.95 2.43
CA ILE A 174 8.83 13.48 2.42
C ILE A 174 8.27 12.88 1.13
N GLY A 175 7.27 13.49 0.51
CA GLY A 175 6.69 13.04 -0.75
C GLY A 175 7.64 13.12 -1.96
N LYS A 176 8.77 13.84 -1.83
CA LYS A 176 9.76 13.98 -2.90
C LYS A 176 10.96 13.03 -2.76
N TRP A 177 11.00 12.17 -1.74
CA TRP A 177 12.11 11.27 -1.54
C TRP A 177 12.19 10.19 -2.63
N ASP A 178 13.40 9.85 -3.06
CA ASP A 178 13.66 8.84 -4.11
C ASP A 178 14.02 7.48 -3.47
N PHE A 179 13.19 6.49 -3.68
CA PHE A 179 13.40 5.11 -3.22
C PHE A 179 14.07 4.21 -4.27
N SER A 180 14.69 4.79 -5.29
CA SER A 180 15.31 4.04 -6.39
C SER A 180 16.38 3.02 -5.93
N ARG A 181 16.87 3.14 -4.70
CA ARG A 181 17.92 2.28 -4.10
C ARG A 181 17.44 1.44 -2.92
N THR A 182 16.23 1.67 -2.42
CA THR A 182 15.64 0.93 -1.31
C THR A 182 14.88 -0.28 -1.87
N THR A 183 15.25 -1.49 -1.48
CA THR A 183 14.62 -2.73 -1.97
C THR A 183 13.72 -3.40 -0.94
N ASP A 184 13.92 -3.12 0.34
CA ASP A 184 13.15 -3.66 1.45
C ASP A 184 12.48 -2.52 2.22
N MET A 185 11.15 -2.50 2.16
CA MET A 185 10.28 -1.61 2.93
C MET A 185 9.44 -2.40 3.94
N SER A 186 9.81 -3.66 4.22
CA SER A 186 9.12 -4.47 5.21
C SER A 186 9.30 -3.89 6.61
N MET A 187 8.27 -4.07 7.44
CA MET A 187 8.30 -3.60 8.82
C MET A 187 8.79 -2.14 8.98
N PHE A 188 8.50 -1.33 7.97
CA PHE A 188 8.61 0.11 8.08
C PHE A 188 7.49 0.58 9.01
N HIS A 189 7.66 0.21 10.28
CA HIS A 189 6.71 0.56 11.32
C HIS A 189 6.83 2.06 11.58
N ILE A 190 6.00 2.80 10.89
CA ILE A 190 5.75 4.21 11.20
C ILE A 190 5.40 4.38 12.70
N THR A 191 5.02 3.30 13.40
CA THR A 191 4.66 3.32 14.84
C THR A 191 5.82 3.23 15.81
N ASP A 192 6.93 2.58 15.48
CA ASP A 192 8.10 2.52 16.36
C ASP A 192 8.74 3.90 16.57
N MET A 193 8.29 4.87 15.77
CA MET A 193 8.73 6.25 15.73
C MET A 193 7.76 7.23 16.43
N GLY A 194 6.88 6.74 17.30
CA GLY A 194 5.85 7.59 17.91
C GLY A 194 4.72 7.98 16.94
N ALA A 195 4.59 7.27 15.86
CA ALA A 195 3.87 7.66 14.65
C ALA A 195 2.41 7.22 14.59
N ASN A 196 1.72 7.13 15.70
CA ASN A 196 0.25 7.12 15.66
C ASN A 196 -0.34 8.33 14.89
N TYR A 197 0.53 9.27 14.49
CA TYR A 197 0.17 10.54 13.84
C TYR A 197 0.85 10.78 12.49
N PHE A 198 1.62 9.83 11.94
CA PHE A 198 2.21 10.03 10.61
C PHE A 198 1.11 10.10 9.55
N ASN A 199 1.03 11.23 8.88
CA ASN A 199 0.14 11.48 7.74
C ASN A 199 0.84 12.38 6.71
N GLY A 200 2.15 12.18 6.50
CA GLY A 200 2.92 12.86 5.45
C GLY A 200 2.41 12.45 4.06
N ASP A 201 2.39 13.39 3.12
CA ASP A 201 2.04 13.07 1.73
C ASP A 201 3.18 12.30 1.08
N ILE A 202 2.92 11.04 0.75
CA ILE A 202 3.84 10.10 0.10
C ILE A 202 3.28 9.61 -1.26
N SER A 203 2.28 10.30 -1.80
CA SER A 203 1.63 9.93 -3.07
C SER A 203 2.60 9.96 -4.27
N GLU A 204 3.65 10.77 -4.18
CA GLU A 204 4.67 10.91 -5.23
C GLU A 204 5.87 9.97 -5.07
N TRP A 205 5.88 9.09 -4.05
CA TRP A 205 6.98 8.15 -3.89
C TRP A 205 7.12 7.25 -5.11
N ASP A 206 8.27 7.34 -5.79
CA ASP A 206 8.62 6.46 -6.90
C ASP A 206 9.20 5.14 -6.37
N VAL A 207 8.31 4.23 -5.99
CA VAL A 207 8.67 2.86 -5.61
C VAL A 207 9.07 1.99 -6.81
N GLN A 208 9.04 2.55 -8.05
CA GLN A 208 9.39 1.83 -9.27
C GLN A 208 10.89 1.66 -9.48
N ARG A 209 11.72 2.51 -8.88
CA ARG A 209 13.15 2.64 -9.22
C ARG A 209 14.10 2.00 -8.22
N THR A 210 13.64 1.23 -7.24
CA THR A 210 14.50 0.56 -6.26
C THR A 210 15.30 -0.57 -6.92
N GLY A 211 16.62 -0.45 -6.91
CA GLY A 211 17.51 -1.24 -7.75
C GLY A 211 18.05 -2.54 -7.13
N PHE A 212 17.89 -3.68 -7.82
CA PHE A 212 18.83 -4.81 -7.70
C PHE A 212 19.90 -4.69 -8.77
N ALA A 213 21.17 -4.46 -8.36
CA ALA A 213 22.29 -4.89 -9.16
C ALA A 213 22.35 -6.43 -9.06
N ARG A 214 22.27 -7.13 -10.19
CA ARG A 214 22.64 -8.55 -10.25
C ARG A 214 24.13 -8.65 -9.98
N GLY A 215 24.54 -9.29 -8.89
CA GLY A 215 25.82 -9.91 -8.77
C GLY A 215 25.69 -11.38 -9.12
#